data_0b6109f57bf5a67d8bffb86424418401
#
_entry.id   0b6109f57bf5a67d8bffb86424418401
#
_cell.length_a   1.000
_cell.length_b   1.000
_cell.length_c   1.000
_cell.angle_alpha   90.00
_cell.angle_beta   90.00
_cell.angle_gamma   90.00
#
_symmetry.space_group_name_H-M   'P 1'
#
loop_
_entity.id
_entity.type
_entity.pdbx_description
1 polymer ?
#
loop_
_entity_poly.entity_id
_entity_poly.type
_entity_poly.pdbx_seq_one_letter_code
_entity_poly.pdbx_strand_id
1 'polypeptide(L)'
;MTVRWIDDAASVADADLLVLPGSKATVSDLAWLRDSGLADAVAQRAAAGGPILGICGGYQMMCREIDDPVESSEGLVEGLGLFDTDIAFHPDKTLIRHPDGAYEIHHGRVVRSGDPGWIKTHDSSEVPGGAAFEGNAKGSLRGTHRHGYLEHDANRKEFLRWVADVRGKQYVIDEAASFHAERERQLDLIADVIEQHWDLDALLGEL
;
A
#
# COMPACT_ATOMS: atom_id res chain seq x y z
N MET A 1 -8.57 16.33 3.00
CA MET A 1 -8.44 15.13 2.15
C MET A 1 -9.65 14.24 2.39
N THR A 2 -10.23 13.67 1.33
CA THR A 2 -11.38 12.74 1.43
C THR A 2 -10.93 11.40 0.86
N VAL A 3 -11.17 10.32 1.60
CA VAL A 3 -10.95 8.94 1.14
C VAL A 3 -12.30 8.36 0.72
N ARG A 4 -12.34 7.74 -0.46
CA ARG A 4 -13.53 7.02 -0.96
C ARG A 4 -13.11 5.61 -1.36
N TRP A 5 -13.89 4.64 -0.98
CA TRP A 5 -13.83 3.29 -1.52
C TRP A 5 -14.60 3.28 -2.83
N ILE A 6 -14.01 2.73 -3.87
CA ILE A 6 -14.60 2.66 -5.21
C ILE A 6 -14.55 1.22 -5.72
N ASP A 7 -15.62 0.83 -6.39
CA ASP A 7 -15.80 -0.47 -7.04
C ASP A 7 -16.29 -0.33 -8.49
N ASP A 8 -16.27 0.89 -9.02
CA ASP A 8 -16.66 1.20 -10.40
C ASP A 8 -15.53 1.92 -11.17
N ALA A 9 -15.38 1.59 -12.45
CA ALA A 9 -14.33 2.11 -13.31
C ALA A 9 -14.42 3.64 -13.55
N ALA A 10 -15.64 4.22 -13.53
CA ALA A 10 -15.83 5.64 -13.79
C ALA A 10 -15.23 6.52 -12.68
N SER A 11 -15.29 6.05 -11.42
CA SER A 11 -14.75 6.75 -10.25
C SER A 11 -13.22 6.81 -10.22
N VAL A 12 -12.52 5.93 -10.96
CA VAL A 12 -11.05 5.89 -11.02
C VAL A 12 -10.45 7.16 -11.60
N ALA A 13 -11.10 7.75 -12.62
CA ALA A 13 -10.57 8.90 -13.35
C ALA A 13 -10.53 10.18 -12.49
N ASP A 14 -11.52 10.39 -11.61
CA ASP A 14 -11.72 11.62 -10.85
C ASP A 14 -10.83 11.75 -9.60
N ALA A 15 -10.25 10.67 -9.13
CA ALA A 15 -9.42 10.67 -7.94
C ALA A 15 -8.13 11.49 -8.13
N ASP A 16 -7.69 12.21 -7.12
CA ASP A 16 -6.37 12.86 -7.14
C ASP A 16 -5.26 11.81 -7.01
N LEU A 17 -5.45 10.81 -6.18
CA LEU A 17 -4.62 9.64 -6.01
C LEU A 17 -5.48 8.39 -6.05
N LEU A 18 -5.09 7.39 -6.83
CA LEU A 18 -5.62 6.05 -6.75
C LEU A 18 -4.72 5.20 -5.86
N VAL A 19 -5.32 4.43 -4.94
CA VAL A 19 -4.58 3.47 -4.11
C VAL A 19 -5.11 2.07 -4.39
N LEU A 20 -4.21 1.16 -4.76
CA LEU A 20 -4.44 -0.28 -4.73
C LEU A 20 -3.94 -0.79 -3.37
N PRO A 21 -4.83 -1.15 -2.45
CA PRO A 21 -4.45 -1.50 -1.09
C PRO A 21 -3.81 -2.89 -1.00
N GLY A 22 -3.32 -3.21 0.18
CA GLY A 22 -2.86 -4.56 0.50
C GLY A 22 -4.00 -5.58 0.43
N SER A 23 -3.65 -6.77 0.00
CA SER A 23 -4.55 -7.93 -0.08
C SER A 23 -3.86 -9.18 0.47
N LYS A 24 -4.66 -10.12 1.00
CA LYS A 24 -4.22 -11.48 1.31
C LYS A 24 -4.50 -12.48 0.18
N ALA A 25 -5.24 -12.05 -0.83
CA ALA A 25 -5.68 -12.88 -1.94
C ALA A 25 -5.31 -12.20 -3.27
N THR A 26 -4.02 -11.87 -3.42
CA THR A 26 -3.48 -11.01 -4.48
C THR A 26 -3.94 -11.44 -5.88
N VAL A 27 -3.86 -12.73 -6.19
CA VAL A 27 -4.23 -13.25 -7.52
C VAL A 27 -5.73 -13.19 -7.77
N SER A 28 -6.55 -13.57 -6.79
CA SER A 28 -8.01 -13.52 -6.95
C SER A 28 -8.55 -12.08 -6.99
N ASP A 29 -7.95 -11.16 -6.23
CA ASP A 29 -8.32 -9.75 -6.27
C ASP A 29 -7.87 -9.09 -7.59
N LEU A 30 -6.74 -9.51 -8.15
CA LEU A 30 -6.34 -9.09 -9.51
C LEU A 30 -7.32 -9.60 -10.57
N ALA A 31 -7.80 -10.83 -10.45
CA ALA A 31 -8.85 -11.36 -11.33
C ALA A 31 -10.14 -10.53 -11.21
N TRP A 32 -10.56 -10.21 -9.98
CA TRP A 32 -11.72 -9.34 -9.75
C TRP A 32 -11.54 -7.94 -10.35
N LEU A 33 -10.35 -7.33 -10.23
CA LEU A 33 -10.05 -6.04 -10.88
C LEU A 33 -10.24 -6.11 -12.41
N ARG A 34 -9.87 -7.24 -13.03
CA ARG A 34 -10.05 -7.47 -14.48
C ARG A 34 -11.52 -7.65 -14.84
N ASP A 35 -12.21 -8.53 -14.12
CA ASP A 35 -13.61 -8.87 -14.40
C ASP A 35 -14.56 -7.68 -14.19
N SER A 36 -14.24 -6.79 -13.25
CA SER A 36 -14.99 -5.56 -12.99
C SER A 36 -14.66 -4.40 -13.95
N GLY A 37 -13.64 -4.54 -14.82
CA GLY A 37 -13.17 -3.46 -15.69
C GLY A 37 -12.32 -2.41 -14.98
N LEU A 38 -12.06 -2.57 -13.68
CA LEU A 38 -11.20 -1.65 -12.91
C LEU A 38 -9.75 -1.72 -13.39
N ALA A 39 -9.25 -2.89 -13.82
CA ALA A 39 -7.90 -3.04 -14.36
C ALA A 39 -7.65 -2.13 -15.57
N ASP A 40 -8.60 -2.06 -16.51
CA ASP A 40 -8.52 -1.18 -17.66
C ASP A 40 -8.53 0.30 -17.27
N ALA A 41 -9.37 0.67 -16.31
CA ALA A 41 -9.43 2.05 -15.80
C ALA A 41 -8.12 2.45 -15.09
N VAL A 42 -7.50 1.53 -14.34
CA VAL A 42 -6.17 1.71 -13.72
C VAL A 42 -5.10 1.91 -14.79
N ALA A 43 -5.10 1.08 -15.84
CA ALA A 43 -4.14 1.18 -16.95
C ALA A 43 -4.30 2.50 -17.72
N GLN A 44 -5.53 2.92 -18.01
CA GLN A 44 -5.83 4.22 -18.64
C GLN A 44 -5.35 5.39 -17.78
N ARG A 45 -5.60 5.33 -16.47
CA ARG A 45 -5.13 6.34 -15.53
C ARG A 45 -3.60 6.42 -15.50
N ALA A 46 -2.91 5.29 -15.45
CA ALA A 46 -1.46 5.23 -15.50
C ALA A 46 -0.90 5.86 -16.79
N ALA A 47 -1.49 5.51 -17.94
CA ALA A 47 -1.13 6.07 -19.24
C ALA A 47 -1.37 7.59 -19.32
N ALA A 48 -2.40 8.10 -18.65
CA ALA A 48 -2.68 9.52 -18.53
C ALA A 48 -1.79 10.26 -17.52
N GLY A 49 -0.85 9.56 -16.85
CA GLY A 49 0.04 10.15 -15.85
C GLY A 49 -0.62 10.44 -14.50
N GLY A 50 -1.77 9.85 -14.21
CA GLY A 50 -2.44 10.01 -12.93
C GLY A 50 -1.69 9.26 -11.80
N PRO A 51 -1.57 9.86 -10.59
CA PRO A 51 -0.85 9.20 -9.49
C PRO A 51 -1.54 7.92 -9.05
N ILE A 52 -0.75 6.84 -8.92
CA ILE A 52 -1.19 5.54 -8.40
C ILE A 52 -0.18 5.06 -7.35
N LEU A 53 -0.71 4.59 -6.22
CA LEU A 53 0.05 3.94 -5.17
C LEU A 53 -0.42 2.49 -5.01
N GLY A 54 0.49 1.53 -5.14
CA GLY A 54 0.26 0.13 -4.75
C GLY A 54 0.89 -0.16 -3.40
N ILE A 55 0.16 -0.83 -2.52
CA ILE A 55 0.66 -1.24 -1.20
C ILE A 55 0.58 -2.76 -1.10
N CYS A 56 1.66 -3.45 -0.79
CA CYS A 56 1.77 -4.90 -0.59
C CYS A 56 1.11 -5.67 -1.76
N GLY A 57 -0.01 -6.36 -1.57
CA GLY A 57 -0.73 -7.03 -2.65
C GLY A 57 -1.07 -6.09 -3.82
N GLY A 58 -1.50 -4.87 -3.54
CA GLY A 58 -1.76 -3.86 -4.58
C GLY A 58 -0.52 -3.48 -5.38
N TYR A 59 0.66 -3.39 -4.76
CA TYR A 59 1.92 -3.21 -5.47
C TYR A 59 2.25 -4.43 -6.33
N GLN A 60 2.08 -5.64 -5.79
CA GLN A 60 2.33 -6.88 -6.52
C GLN A 60 1.44 -6.98 -7.77
N MET A 61 0.16 -6.59 -7.66
CA MET A 61 -0.76 -6.53 -8.81
C MET A 61 -0.28 -5.56 -9.90
N MET A 62 0.42 -4.46 -9.53
CA MET A 62 0.97 -3.49 -10.50
C MET A 62 2.19 -4.03 -11.25
N CYS A 63 2.83 -5.08 -10.76
CA CYS A 63 4.00 -5.69 -11.39
C CYS A 63 3.66 -6.41 -12.70
N ARG A 64 4.67 -6.86 -13.44
CA ARG A 64 4.52 -7.53 -14.72
C ARG A 64 4.01 -8.96 -14.56
N GLU A 65 4.58 -9.70 -13.62
CA GLU A 65 4.29 -11.11 -13.39
C GLU A 65 4.29 -11.42 -11.89
N ILE A 66 3.41 -12.34 -11.50
CA ILE A 66 3.31 -12.89 -10.15
C ILE A 66 3.37 -14.41 -10.26
N ASP A 67 4.41 -15.04 -9.74
CA ASP A 67 4.49 -16.50 -9.60
C ASP A 67 4.05 -16.87 -8.18
N ASP A 68 2.84 -17.42 -8.06
CA ASP A 68 2.20 -17.75 -6.78
C ASP A 68 1.86 -19.24 -6.65
N PRO A 69 2.86 -20.07 -6.30
CA PRO A 69 2.60 -21.47 -5.93
C PRO A 69 2.14 -21.64 -4.48
N VAL A 70 2.04 -20.57 -3.68
CA VAL A 70 1.91 -20.61 -2.22
C VAL A 70 0.49 -20.27 -1.74
N GLU A 71 -0.06 -19.11 -2.14
CA GLU A 71 -1.37 -18.65 -1.65
C GLU A 71 -2.50 -19.11 -2.59
N SER A 72 -2.42 -18.79 -3.87
CA SER A 72 -3.46 -19.17 -4.84
C SER A 72 -3.22 -20.53 -5.48
N SER A 73 -1.97 -20.96 -5.57
CA SER A 73 -1.55 -22.15 -6.32
C SER A 73 -1.80 -22.07 -7.84
N GLU A 74 -2.04 -20.88 -8.37
CA GLU A 74 -2.27 -20.65 -9.80
C GLU A 74 -0.95 -20.61 -10.60
N GLY A 75 0.21 -20.60 -9.91
CA GLY A 75 1.52 -20.48 -10.55
C GLY A 75 1.74 -19.09 -11.14
N LEU A 76 2.25 -19.03 -12.38
CA LEU A 76 2.58 -17.76 -13.02
C LEU A 76 1.33 -17.06 -13.56
N VAL A 77 1.08 -15.84 -13.06
CA VAL A 77 -0.04 -14.98 -13.43
C VAL A 77 0.51 -13.64 -13.94
N GLU A 78 -0.04 -13.14 -15.03
CA GLU A 78 0.27 -11.78 -15.51
C GLU A 78 -0.29 -10.74 -14.53
N GLY A 79 0.51 -9.76 -14.12
CA GLY A 79 0.06 -8.59 -13.37
C GLY A 79 -0.55 -7.52 -14.27
N LEU A 80 -0.70 -6.29 -13.76
CA LEU A 80 -1.16 -5.14 -14.54
C LEU A 80 -0.07 -4.56 -15.46
N GLY A 81 1.19 -5.01 -15.32
CA GLY A 81 2.30 -4.60 -16.17
C GLY A 81 2.68 -3.11 -16.07
N LEU A 82 2.31 -2.45 -14.98
CA LEU A 82 2.62 -1.04 -14.75
C LEU A 82 4.09 -0.85 -14.36
N PHE A 83 4.65 -1.81 -13.63
CA PHE A 83 6.08 -1.91 -13.34
C PHE A 83 6.71 -3.07 -14.12
N ASP A 84 7.93 -2.87 -14.62
CA ASP A 84 8.78 -3.92 -15.18
C ASP A 84 9.47 -4.69 -14.04
N THR A 85 8.66 -5.32 -13.22
CA THR A 85 9.05 -6.01 -11.99
C THR A 85 8.33 -7.36 -11.91
N ASP A 86 9.04 -8.40 -11.48
CA ASP A 86 8.50 -9.74 -11.29
C ASP A 86 8.51 -10.11 -9.81
N ILE A 87 7.42 -10.71 -9.38
CA ILE A 87 7.20 -11.16 -8.01
C ILE A 87 7.13 -12.69 -7.99
N ALA A 88 7.84 -13.31 -7.05
CA ALA A 88 7.66 -14.74 -6.75
C ALA A 88 7.28 -14.92 -5.29
N PHE A 89 6.24 -15.71 -5.04
CA PHE A 89 5.79 -16.05 -3.70
C PHE A 89 6.64 -17.16 -3.12
N HIS A 90 7.11 -16.94 -1.90
CA HIS A 90 7.94 -17.87 -1.16
C HIS A 90 7.15 -18.45 0.04
N PRO A 91 7.34 -19.75 0.40
CA PRO A 91 6.66 -20.34 1.56
C PRO A 91 6.87 -19.57 2.86
N ASP A 92 8.08 -19.07 3.09
CA ASP A 92 8.42 -18.25 4.25
C ASP A 92 8.05 -16.79 4.00
N LYS A 93 7.22 -16.23 4.88
CA LYS A 93 6.89 -14.80 4.84
C LYS A 93 8.10 -13.93 5.13
N THR A 94 8.21 -12.86 4.38
CA THR A 94 9.00 -11.70 4.79
C THR A 94 8.29 -11.03 5.96
N LEU A 95 8.99 -10.81 7.06
CA LEU A 95 8.49 -10.10 8.23
C LEU A 95 9.57 -9.12 8.69
N ILE A 96 9.37 -7.84 8.43
CA ILE A 96 10.33 -6.78 8.73
C ILE A 96 9.60 -5.64 9.45
N ARG A 97 10.24 -5.07 10.47
CA ARG A 97 9.81 -3.81 11.10
C ARG A 97 10.84 -2.74 10.79
N HIS A 98 10.39 -1.61 10.30
CA HIS A 98 11.25 -0.50 9.94
C HIS A 98 11.34 0.55 11.06
N PRO A 99 12.44 1.32 11.12
CA PRO A 99 12.63 2.34 12.16
C PRO A 99 11.59 3.45 12.16
N ASP A 100 10.95 3.72 11.00
CA ASP A 100 9.89 4.71 10.83
C ASP A 100 8.50 4.20 11.23
N GLY A 101 8.41 2.99 11.78
CA GLY A 101 7.16 2.35 12.20
C GLY A 101 6.45 1.58 11.10
N ALA A 102 6.92 1.66 9.85
CA ALA A 102 6.40 0.82 8.78
C ALA A 102 6.77 -0.66 9.01
N TYR A 103 6.04 -1.57 8.38
CA TYR A 103 6.33 -2.99 8.46
C TYR A 103 6.00 -3.71 7.15
N GLU A 104 6.64 -4.85 6.95
CA GLU A 104 6.36 -5.75 5.84
C GLU A 104 5.91 -7.12 6.36
N ILE A 105 4.86 -7.68 5.76
CA ILE A 105 4.38 -9.03 6.03
C ILE A 105 3.76 -9.60 4.74
N HIS A 106 4.55 -10.36 3.98
CA HIS A 106 4.11 -10.87 2.69
C HIS A 106 4.91 -12.11 2.27
N HIS A 107 4.35 -12.93 1.38
CA HIS A 107 5.04 -14.05 0.73
C HIS A 107 5.78 -13.63 -0.54
N GLY A 108 5.20 -12.69 -1.31
CA GLY A 108 5.78 -12.25 -2.58
C GLY A 108 7.07 -11.46 -2.39
N ARG A 109 8.10 -11.82 -3.14
CA ARG A 109 9.41 -11.17 -3.16
C ARG A 109 9.71 -10.67 -4.56
N VAL A 110 10.34 -9.52 -4.66
CA VAL A 110 10.87 -9.03 -5.94
C VAL A 110 12.03 -9.94 -6.36
N VAL A 111 11.89 -10.62 -7.50
CA VAL A 111 12.95 -11.48 -8.08
C VAL A 111 13.66 -10.81 -9.24
N ARG A 112 13.01 -9.85 -9.88
CA ARG A 112 13.56 -9.01 -10.94
C ARG A 112 12.89 -7.63 -10.93
N SER A 113 13.66 -6.57 -11.15
CA SER A 113 13.10 -5.23 -11.38
C SER A 113 13.93 -4.49 -12.42
N GLY A 114 13.25 -3.95 -13.44
CA GLY A 114 13.79 -3.05 -14.44
C GLY A 114 13.49 -1.57 -14.14
N ASP A 115 12.63 -1.28 -13.18
CA ASP A 115 12.27 0.08 -12.80
C ASP A 115 13.08 0.57 -11.59
N PRO A 116 13.28 1.89 -11.43
CA PRO A 116 13.96 2.46 -10.26
C PRO A 116 13.29 2.07 -8.94
N GLY A 117 14.12 1.84 -7.91
CA GLY A 117 13.62 1.66 -6.55
C GLY A 117 13.08 2.95 -5.96
N TRP A 118 12.13 2.83 -5.04
CA TRP A 118 11.48 4.01 -4.45
C TRP A 118 12.03 4.38 -3.08
N ILE A 119 11.93 3.50 -2.11
CA ILE A 119 12.26 3.78 -0.72
C ILE A 119 13.68 3.30 -0.44
N LYS A 120 14.58 4.22 -0.08
CA LYS A 120 15.95 3.85 0.28
C LYS A 120 15.95 3.06 1.58
N THR A 121 16.63 1.93 1.56
CA THR A 121 16.84 1.11 2.76
C THR A 121 18.00 1.66 3.57
N HIS A 122 17.89 1.61 4.89
CA HIS A 122 18.96 2.05 5.78
C HIS A 122 20.00 0.95 5.99
N ASP A 123 19.56 -0.31 5.90
CA ASP A 123 20.39 -1.49 6.03
C ASP A 123 20.03 -2.51 4.94
N SER A 124 21.01 -3.18 4.39
CA SER A 124 20.81 -4.25 3.41
C SER A 124 20.01 -5.43 3.95
N SER A 125 19.85 -5.56 5.27
CA SER A 125 18.98 -6.55 5.91
C SER A 125 17.49 -6.21 5.82
N GLU A 126 17.12 -4.96 5.49
CA GLU A 126 15.74 -4.50 5.36
C GLU A 126 15.02 -5.02 4.11
N VAL A 127 15.77 -5.56 3.15
CA VAL A 127 15.18 -6.10 1.91
C VAL A 127 15.74 -7.48 1.64
N PRO A 128 14.90 -8.47 1.33
CA PRO A 128 15.36 -9.77 0.87
C PRO A 128 16.33 -9.62 -0.31
N GLY A 129 17.53 -10.20 -0.19
CA GLY A 129 18.59 -10.06 -1.21
C GLY A 129 19.49 -8.84 -1.05
N GLY A 130 19.32 -8.01 -0.01
CA GLY A 130 20.23 -6.90 0.30
C GLY A 130 20.15 -5.71 -0.67
N ALA A 131 18.98 -5.49 -1.28
CA ALA A 131 18.79 -4.37 -2.19
C ALA A 131 18.89 -3.01 -1.48
N ALA A 132 19.44 -2.01 -2.16
CA ALA A 132 19.59 -0.65 -1.63
C ALA A 132 18.25 0.13 -1.57
N PHE A 133 17.20 -0.40 -2.20
CA PHE A 133 15.87 0.22 -2.26
C PHE A 133 14.79 -0.86 -2.14
N GLU A 134 13.67 -0.47 -1.55
CA GLU A 134 12.43 -1.22 -1.50
C GLU A 134 11.38 -0.55 -2.40
N GLY A 135 10.51 -1.37 -3.02
CA GLY A 135 9.46 -0.87 -3.91
C GLY A 135 9.96 -0.27 -5.22
N ASN A 136 9.05 0.27 -6.00
CA ASN A 136 9.34 0.89 -7.29
C ASN A 136 8.74 2.29 -7.44
N ALA A 137 9.45 3.13 -8.22
CA ALA A 137 8.99 4.44 -8.65
C ALA A 137 9.16 4.59 -10.17
N LYS A 138 8.05 4.91 -10.89
CA LYS A 138 8.07 5.11 -12.34
C LYS A 138 7.06 6.21 -12.71
N GLY A 139 7.55 7.37 -13.12
CA GLY A 139 6.66 8.50 -13.40
C GLY A 139 5.74 8.82 -12.22
N SER A 140 4.43 8.75 -12.47
CA SER A 140 3.39 8.96 -11.46
C SER A 140 2.98 7.70 -10.68
N LEU A 141 3.74 6.62 -10.79
CA LEU A 141 3.46 5.35 -10.12
C LEU A 141 4.41 5.16 -8.93
N ARG A 142 3.86 4.67 -7.82
CA ARG A 142 4.60 4.24 -6.64
C ARG A 142 4.09 2.89 -6.18
N GLY A 143 4.98 2.01 -5.77
CA GLY A 143 4.63 0.71 -5.22
C GLY A 143 5.58 0.31 -4.11
N THR A 144 5.07 -0.27 -3.03
CA THR A 144 5.85 -0.68 -1.86
C THR A 144 5.19 -1.86 -1.15
N HIS A 145 5.99 -2.72 -0.52
CA HIS A 145 5.47 -3.71 0.42
C HIS A 145 5.27 -3.14 1.83
N ARG A 146 5.76 -1.93 2.12
CA ARG A 146 5.71 -1.34 3.46
C ARG A 146 4.30 -0.89 3.82
N HIS A 147 3.66 -1.61 4.73
CA HIS A 147 2.48 -1.15 5.43
C HIS A 147 2.85 -0.05 6.41
N GLY A 148 1.94 0.90 6.64
CA GLY A 148 2.18 2.00 7.58
C GLY A 148 3.18 3.07 7.10
N TYR A 149 3.74 2.97 5.88
CA TYR A 149 4.68 3.97 5.35
C TYR A 149 4.15 5.41 5.42
N LEU A 150 2.86 5.59 5.16
CA LEU A 150 2.20 6.90 5.24
C LEU A 150 1.71 7.27 6.66
N GLU A 151 1.87 6.40 7.65
CA GLU A 151 1.62 6.74 9.06
C GLU A 151 2.72 7.63 9.61
N HIS A 152 3.95 7.47 9.11
CA HIS A 152 5.05 8.37 9.44
C HIS A 152 4.81 9.76 8.83
N ASP A 153 4.75 10.79 9.66
CA ASP A 153 4.30 12.13 9.29
C ASP A 153 5.14 12.76 8.18
N ALA A 154 6.46 12.60 8.20
CA ALA A 154 7.33 13.15 7.16
C ALA A 154 7.11 12.44 5.81
N ASN A 155 7.04 11.10 5.80
CA ASN A 155 6.80 10.32 4.58
C ASN A 155 5.44 10.69 3.96
N ARG A 156 4.39 10.80 4.79
CA ARG A 156 3.06 11.18 4.34
C ARG A 156 3.03 12.57 3.73
N LYS A 157 3.65 13.55 4.40
CA LYS A 157 3.69 14.95 3.93
C LYS A 157 4.45 15.06 2.62
N GLU A 158 5.59 14.41 2.49
CA GLU A 158 6.37 14.36 1.25
C GLU A 158 5.58 13.71 0.12
N PHE A 159 4.98 12.55 0.39
CA PHE A 159 4.16 11.84 -0.59
C PHE A 159 2.95 12.67 -1.08
N LEU A 160 2.25 13.35 -0.16
CA LEU A 160 1.10 14.19 -0.54
C LEU A 160 1.53 15.44 -1.32
N ARG A 161 2.70 16.02 -1.05
CA ARG A 161 3.28 17.09 -1.88
C ARG A 161 3.52 16.59 -3.30
N TRP A 162 4.18 15.42 -3.41
CA TRP A 162 4.40 14.79 -4.71
C TRP A 162 3.09 14.55 -5.48
N VAL A 163 2.04 14.03 -4.83
CA VAL A 163 0.71 13.86 -5.46
C VAL A 163 0.17 15.21 -5.97
N ALA A 164 0.23 16.25 -5.13
CA ALA A 164 -0.23 17.60 -5.49
C ALA A 164 0.54 18.15 -6.71
N ASP A 165 1.86 18.00 -6.73
CA ASP A 165 2.71 18.43 -7.83
C ASP A 165 2.36 17.73 -9.14
N VAL A 166 2.20 16.38 -9.11
CA VAL A 166 1.78 15.59 -10.28
C VAL A 166 0.41 16.03 -10.80
N ARG A 167 -0.50 16.42 -9.89
CA ARG A 167 -1.85 16.89 -10.25
C ARG A 167 -1.90 18.37 -10.62
N GLY A 168 -0.80 19.11 -10.50
CA GLY A 168 -0.78 20.55 -10.69
C GLY A 168 -1.69 21.31 -9.72
N LYS A 169 -1.90 20.76 -8.50
CA LYS A 169 -2.75 21.32 -7.47
C LYS A 169 -1.92 21.93 -6.34
N GLN A 170 -2.41 23.02 -5.77
CA GLN A 170 -1.89 23.49 -4.50
C GLN A 170 -2.55 22.71 -3.36
N TYR A 171 -1.74 22.13 -2.50
CA TYR A 171 -2.17 21.42 -1.33
C TYR A 171 -1.58 22.05 -0.08
N VAL A 172 -2.46 22.56 0.78
CA VAL A 172 -2.03 23.12 2.08
C VAL A 172 -1.90 21.95 3.05
N ILE A 173 -0.66 21.65 3.42
CA ILE A 173 -0.33 20.63 4.40
C ILE A 173 -0.32 21.28 5.78
N ASP A 174 -1.11 20.76 6.69
CA ASP A 174 -0.98 21.10 8.11
C ASP A 174 0.29 20.46 8.67
N GLU A 175 1.31 21.28 8.90
CA GLU A 175 2.61 20.83 9.40
C GLU A 175 2.52 20.28 10.83
N ALA A 176 1.50 20.70 11.61
CA ALA A 176 1.26 20.20 12.95
C ALA A 176 0.49 18.87 12.99
N ALA A 177 -0.11 18.44 11.86
CA ALA A 177 -0.86 17.19 11.82
C ALA A 177 0.05 15.98 12.08
N SER A 178 -0.28 15.21 13.11
CA SER A 178 0.38 13.96 13.47
C SER A 178 -0.60 12.81 13.42
N PHE A 179 -0.28 11.79 12.63
CA PHE A 179 -1.09 10.57 12.54
C PHE A 179 -1.09 9.83 13.89
N HIS A 180 0.07 9.74 14.53
CA HIS A 180 0.18 9.05 15.82
C HIS A 180 -0.65 9.75 16.90
N ALA A 181 -0.55 11.06 17.04
CA ALA A 181 -1.35 11.81 18.02
C ALA A 181 -2.85 11.67 17.76
N GLU A 182 -3.29 11.71 16.50
CA GLU A 182 -4.70 11.52 16.16
C GLU A 182 -5.17 10.10 16.46
N ARG A 183 -4.36 9.08 16.18
CA ARG A 183 -4.67 7.69 16.52
C ARG A 183 -4.82 7.50 18.02
N GLU A 184 -3.91 8.00 18.83
CA GLU A 184 -4.01 7.94 20.30
C GLU A 184 -5.29 8.63 20.80
N ARG A 185 -5.59 9.82 20.28
CA ARG A 185 -6.83 10.51 20.60
C ARG A 185 -8.09 9.69 20.27
N GLN A 186 -8.09 8.97 19.14
CA GLN A 186 -9.21 8.08 18.78
C GLN A 186 -9.32 6.87 19.70
N LEU A 187 -8.19 6.30 20.13
CA LEU A 187 -8.17 5.20 21.12
C LEU A 187 -8.70 5.66 22.47
N ASP A 188 -8.31 6.85 22.94
CA ASP A 188 -8.83 7.43 24.18
C ASP A 188 -10.36 7.63 24.12
N LEU A 189 -10.88 8.13 22.98
CA LEU A 189 -12.33 8.27 22.79
C LEU A 189 -13.07 6.93 22.84
N ILE A 190 -12.47 5.87 22.28
CA ILE A 190 -13.05 4.50 22.35
C ILE A 190 -13.02 4.00 23.80
N ALA A 191 -11.92 4.22 24.52
CA ALA A 191 -11.78 3.86 25.92
C ALA A 191 -12.83 4.57 26.78
N ASP A 192 -13.01 5.89 26.62
CA ASP A 192 -14.03 6.67 27.31
C ASP A 192 -15.46 6.13 27.07
N VAL A 193 -15.78 5.74 25.84
CA VAL A 193 -17.10 5.12 25.52
C VAL A 193 -17.27 3.78 26.22
N ILE A 194 -16.22 2.95 26.25
CA ILE A 194 -16.26 1.67 26.96
C ILE A 194 -16.47 1.90 28.45
N GLU A 195 -15.70 2.78 29.08
CA GLU A 195 -15.83 3.09 30.50
C GLU A 195 -17.21 3.64 30.87
N GLN A 196 -17.84 4.44 29.99
CA GLN A 196 -19.17 5.02 30.24
C GLN A 196 -20.32 4.01 30.09
N HIS A 197 -20.16 2.98 29.28
CA HIS A 197 -21.28 2.12 28.87
C HIS A 197 -21.13 0.64 29.29
N TRP A 198 -19.96 0.23 29.78
CA TRP A 198 -19.68 -1.14 30.19
C TRP A 198 -19.35 -1.21 31.68
N ASP A 199 -19.84 -2.25 32.33
CA ASP A 199 -19.43 -2.60 33.69
C ASP A 199 -18.10 -3.35 33.63
N LEU A 200 -17.01 -2.59 33.69
CA LEU A 200 -15.65 -3.13 33.58
C LEU A 200 -15.30 -4.03 34.77
N ASP A 201 -15.82 -3.74 35.96
CA ASP A 201 -15.54 -4.55 37.16
C ASP A 201 -16.17 -5.93 37.02
N ALA A 202 -17.38 -6.02 36.47
CA ALA A 202 -18.02 -7.29 36.17
C ALA A 202 -17.26 -8.08 35.08
N LEU A 203 -16.79 -7.39 34.04
CA LEU A 203 -16.05 -8.02 32.91
C LEU A 203 -14.68 -8.53 33.32
N LEU A 204 -13.92 -7.75 34.10
CA LEU A 204 -12.54 -8.11 34.52
C LEU A 204 -12.52 -9.03 35.72
N GLY A 205 -13.59 -9.08 36.51
CA GLY A 205 -13.73 -10.00 37.66
C GLY A 205 -13.97 -11.46 37.26
N GLU A 206 -14.25 -11.74 35.98
CA GLU A 206 -14.41 -13.08 35.43
C GLU A 206 -13.12 -13.63 34.75
N LEU A 207 -12.02 -12.86 34.71
CA LEU A 207 -10.71 -13.27 34.18
C LEU A 207 -9.77 -13.69 35.29
#